data_4e6470808ef881a0b800db3ebfdd711c
#
_entry.id   4e6470808ef881a0b800db3ebfdd711c
#
_cell.length_a   1.000
_cell.length_b   1.000
_cell.length_c   1.000
_cell.angle_alpha   90.00
_cell.angle_beta   90.00
_cell.angle_gamma   90.00
#
_symmetry.space_group_name_H-M   'P 1'
#
loop_
_entity.id
_entity.type
_entity.pdbx_description
1 polymer ?
#
loop_
_entity_poly.entity_id
_entity_poly.type
_entity_poly.pdbx_seq_one_letter_code
_entity_poly.pdbx_strand_id
1 'polypeptide(L)'
;MSLINRRLFVHGWATDSGVWDSVATASDLTLDLPGHGEVGRWDEPCLSPAVDAIKALLAGRAPRSVVGIGWSLGGQSLIEAAAQLSQLGAIVLVSATPKFIASDDFPWGRSKALVRRMIMDMKRDARAALKRFYGLNFTGSELCGKEATAFMTRYETMNSGWSPGDVTTALEALYKVDLRPVLNKIDIPCLVMHGERDDVTPIGAARFLAENIRGARLSIFENAGHAPFITNRERFMRELDDFVAKT
;
A
#
# COMPACT_ATOMS: atom_id res chain seq x y z
N MET A 1 19.44 -17.89 -12.92
CA MET A 1 17.98 -17.91 -13.09
C MET A 1 17.36 -17.23 -11.89
N SER A 2 16.46 -16.26 -12.09
CA SER A 2 15.74 -15.63 -11.00
C SER A 2 14.98 -16.71 -10.21
N LEU A 3 15.08 -16.69 -8.88
CA LEU A 3 14.28 -17.55 -8.01
C LEU A 3 12.84 -17.07 -7.90
N ILE A 4 12.59 -15.80 -8.25
CA ILE A 4 11.26 -15.18 -8.21
C ILE A 4 10.41 -15.74 -9.35
N ASN A 5 9.30 -16.36 -9.00
CA ASN A 5 8.37 -16.96 -9.95
C ASN A 5 6.91 -16.51 -9.75
N ARG A 6 6.66 -15.66 -8.78
CA ARG A 6 5.32 -15.14 -8.47
C ARG A 6 5.36 -13.69 -8.00
N ARG A 7 4.32 -12.94 -8.36
CA ARG A 7 4.02 -11.60 -7.84
C ARG A 7 2.85 -11.72 -6.85
N LEU A 8 2.94 -10.98 -5.74
CA LEU A 8 1.87 -10.82 -4.76
C LEU A 8 1.49 -9.35 -4.70
N PHE A 9 0.24 -9.03 -4.98
CA PHE A 9 -0.30 -7.67 -4.89
C PHE A 9 -1.11 -7.50 -3.61
N VAL A 10 -0.79 -6.47 -2.83
CA VAL A 10 -1.44 -6.12 -1.55
C VAL A 10 -1.98 -4.71 -1.65
N HIS A 11 -3.29 -4.56 -1.52
CA HIS A 11 -4.00 -3.29 -1.70
C HIS A 11 -3.81 -2.30 -0.55
N GLY A 12 -4.30 -1.07 -0.74
CA GLY A 12 -4.27 0.00 0.26
C GLY A 12 -5.45 -0.02 1.22
N TRP A 13 -5.44 0.92 2.19
CA TRP A 13 -6.53 1.10 3.12
C TRP A 13 -7.86 1.40 2.43
N ALA A 14 -8.93 0.79 2.91
CA ALA A 14 -10.31 0.98 2.43
C ALA A 14 -10.52 0.66 0.92
N THR A 15 -9.73 -0.27 0.38
CA THR A 15 -9.93 -0.86 -0.95
C THR A 15 -9.89 -2.38 -0.85
N ASP A 16 -9.90 -3.09 -1.94
CA ASP A 16 -9.77 -4.55 -2.05
C ASP A 16 -8.77 -4.93 -3.15
N SER A 17 -8.53 -6.23 -3.34
CA SER A 17 -7.61 -6.75 -4.35
C SER A 17 -7.98 -6.36 -5.78
N GLY A 18 -9.25 -6.08 -6.05
CA GLY A 18 -9.71 -5.62 -7.36
C GLY A 18 -9.17 -4.25 -7.79
N VAL A 19 -8.53 -3.50 -6.90
CA VAL A 19 -7.79 -2.29 -7.28
C VAL A 19 -6.65 -2.61 -8.26
N TRP A 20 -6.19 -3.86 -8.28
CA TRP A 20 -5.10 -4.37 -9.10
C TRP A 20 -5.56 -4.99 -10.43
N ASP A 21 -6.88 -5.07 -10.72
CA ASP A 21 -7.44 -5.75 -11.90
C ASP A 21 -6.82 -5.27 -13.23
N SER A 22 -6.35 -4.02 -13.28
CA SER A 22 -5.71 -3.48 -14.49
C SER A 22 -4.24 -3.85 -14.65
N VAL A 23 -3.56 -4.33 -13.60
CA VAL A 23 -2.11 -4.59 -13.58
C VAL A 23 -1.75 -6.03 -13.20
N ALA A 24 -2.54 -6.70 -12.37
CA ALA A 24 -2.34 -8.11 -12.03
C ALA A 24 -2.86 -9.02 -13.15
N THR A 25 -2.24 -10.19 -13.28
CA THR A 25 -2.63 -11.23 -14.22
C THR A 25 -3.16 -12.47 -13.48
N ALA A 26 -3.78 -13.40 -14.17
CA ALA A 26 -4.29 -14.64 -13.56
C ALA A 26 -3.18 -15.52 -12.92
N SER A 27 -1.92 -15.30 -13.27
CA SER A 27 -0.79 -16.01 -12.66
C SER A 27 -0.28 -15.34 -11.37
N ASP A 28 -0.69 -14.13 -11.09
CA ASP A 28 -0.29 -13.38 -9.90
C ASP A 28 -1.16 -13.76 -8.70
N LEU A 29 -0.66 -13.47 -7.50
CA LEU A 29 -1.40 -13.58 -6.26
C LEU A 29 -1.95 -12.19 -5.92
N THR A 30 -3.19 -12.14 -5.50
CA THR A 30 -3.80 -10.95 -4.90
C THR A 30 -4.29 -11.29 -3.50
N LEU A 31 -4.20 -10.36 -2.58
CA LEU A 31 -4.62 -10.55 -1.20
C LEU A 31 -5.62 -9.45 -0.83
N ASP A 32 -6.80 -9.85 -0.36
CA ASP A 32 -7.67 -8.97 0.40
C ASP A 32 -7.19 -8.91 1.84
N LEU A 33 -6.86 -7.72 2.31
CA LEU A 33 -6.44 -7.51 3.68
C LEU A 33 -7.61 -7.79 4.64
N PRO A 34 -7.35 -8.35 5.83
CA PRO A 34 -8.39 -8.58 6.83
C PRO A 34 -9.26 -7.34 7.07
N GLY A 35 -10.56 -7.54 7.20
CA GLY A 35 -11.53 -6.45 7.36
C GLY A 35 -11.82 -5.61 6.10
N HIS A 36 -11.12 -5.87 5.00
CA HIS A 36 -11.31 -5.25 3.69
C HIS A 36 -11.84 -6.29 2.69
N GLY A 37 -13.13 -6.56 2.73
CA GLY A 37 -13.74 -7.64 1.99
C GLY A 37 -14.31 -8.70 2.92
N GLU A 38 -14.48 -9.94 2.42
CA GLU A 38 -15.08 -11.04 3.18
C GLU A 38 -14.04 -11.84 3.99
N VAL A 39 -12.77 -11.43 3.99
CA VAL A 39 -11.66 -12.21 4.56
C VAL A 39 -11.24 -11.65 5.92
N GLY A 40 -11.42 -12.46 6.98
CA GLY A 40 -10.86 -12.19 8.31
C GLY A 40 -11.36 -10.90 8.97
N ARG A 41 -10.71 -10.57 10.09
CA ARG A 41 -11.00 -9.37 10.87
C ARG A 41 -9.74 -8.56 11.08
N TRP A 42 -9.90 -7.23 11.14
CA TRP A 42 -8.85 -6.34 11.62
C TRP A 42 -9.22 -5.82 13.00
N ASP A 43 -8.96 -6.60 14.02
CA ASP A 43 -9.43 -6.41 15.39
C ASP A 43 -8.43 -5.68 16.29
N GLU A 44 -7.16 -5.58 15.88
CA GLU A 44 -6.13 -4.87 16.62
C GLU A 44 -5.52 -3.71 15.81
N PRO A 45 -5.22 -2.55 16.44
CA PRO A 45 -4.63 -1.40 15.75
C PRO A 45 -3.10 -1.53 15.57
N CYS A 46 -2.68 -2.59 14.88
CA CYS A 46 -1.32 -2.94 14.47
C CYS A 46 -1.35 -3.59 13.07
N LEU A 47 -0.20 -3.93 12.49
CA LEU A 47 -0.12 -4.58 11.18
C LEU A 47 -0.14 -6.12 11.24
N SER A 48 -0.16 -6.71 12.44
CA SER A 48 -0.13 -8.17 12.59
C SER A 48 -1.21 -8.88 11.78
N PRO A 49 -2.50 -8.44 11.73
CA PRO A 49 -3.51 -9.08 10.91
C PRO A 49 -3.12 -9.17 9.43
N ALA A 50 -2.54 -8.10 8.87
CA ALA A 50 -2.09 -8.08 7.48
C ALA A 50 -0.85 -8.97 7.26
N VAL A 51 0.11 -8.92 8.18
CA VAL A 51 1.34 -9.75 8.10
C VAL A 51 1.00 -11.22 8.21
N ASP A 52 0.09 -11.61 9.10
CA ASP A 52 -0.38 -12.99 9.27
C ASP A 52 -1.13 -13.49 8.02
N ALA A 53 -1.94 -12.64 7.39
CA ALA A 53 -2.60 -12.97 6.14
C ALA A 53 -1.58 -13.18 4.99
N ILE A 54 -0.57 -12.33 4.88
CA ILE A 54 0.54 -12.49 3.91
C ILE A 54 1.27 -13.80 4.20
N LYS A 55 1.63 -14.07 5.44
CA LYS A 55 2.31 -15.30 5.87
C LYS A 55 1.52 -16.55 5.54
N ALA A 56 0.22 -16.55 5.80
CA ALA A 56 -0.68 -17.66 5.48
C ALA A 56 -0.74 -17.92 3.96
N LEU A 57 -0.87 -16.86 3.16
CA LEU A 57 -0.89 -16.97 1.70
C LEU A 57 0.44 -17.47 1.12
N LEU A 58 1.56 -17.15 1.74
CA LEU A 58 2.90 -17.56 1.31
C LEU A 58 3.37 -18.88 1.94
N ALA A 59 2.55 -19.52 2.78
CA ALA A 59 2.89 -20.79 3.40
C ALA A 59 3.21 -21.88 2.37
N GLY A 60 4.29 -22.62 2.60
CA GLY A 60 4.76 -23.70 1.71
C GLY A 60 5.49 -23.23 0.45
N ARG A 61 5.64 -21.92 0.22
CA ARG A 61 6.43 -21.40 -0.91
C ARG A 61 7.91 -21.40 -0.58
N ALA A 62 8.73 -21.55 -1.61
CA ALA A 62 10.18 -21.54 -1.48
C ALA A 62 10.69 -20.16 -0.99
N PRO A 63 11.80 -20.12 -0.24
CA PRO A 63 12.44 -18.87 0.11
C PRO A 63 12.79 -18.02 -1.12
N ARG A 64 12.63 -16.71 -1.02
CA ARG A 64 12.92 -15.72 -2.07
C ARG A 64 12.21 -15.98 -3.41
N SER A 65 11.05 -16.66 -3.40
CA SER A 65 10.31 -17.00 -4.64
C SER A 65 9.21 -16.01 -5.01
N VAL A 66 8.91 -15.03 -4.15
CA VAL A 66 7.81 -14.08 -4.35
C VAL A 66 8.32 -12.65 -4.32
N VAL A 67 7.89 -11.81 -5.28
CA VAL A 67 7.97 -10.37 -5.17
C VAL A 67 6.64 -9.83 -4.62
N GLY A 68 6.70 -9.08 -3.50
CA GLY A 68 5.54 -8.40 -2.94
C GLY A 68 5.40 -7.00 -3.53
N ILE A 69 4.22 -6.65 -4.04
CA ILE A 69 3.87 -5.31 -4.54
C ILE A 69 2.78 -4.77 -3.62
N GLY A 70 3.08 -3.75 -2.83
CA GLY A 70 2.15 -3.21 -1.85
C GLY A 70 1.87 -1.73 -2.05
N TRP A 71 0.59 -1.37 -2.10
CA TRP A 71 0.16 0.01 -2.18
C TRP A 71 -0.22 0.54 -0.80
N SER A 72 0.34 1.70 -0.40
CA SER A 72 -0.04 2.41 0.82
C SER A 72 0.03 1.50 2.07
N LEU A 73 -1.09 1.15 2.72
CA LEU A 73 -1.17 0.20 3.83
C LEU A 73 -0.58 -1.17 3.46
N GLY A 74 -0.84 -1.66 2.24
CA GLY A 74 -0.23 -2.89 1.73
C GLY A 74 1.30 -2.81 1.65
N GLY A 75 1.83 -1.63 1.31
CA GLY A 75 3.27 -1.36 1.34
C GLY A 75 3.84 -1.38 2.75
N GLN A 76 3.16 -0.79 3.73
CA GLN A 76 3.56 -0.88 5.15
C GLN A 76 3.53 -2.32 5.66
N SER A 77 2.50 -3.08 5.29
CA SER A 77 2.39 -4.49 5.63
C SER A 77 3.55 -5.31 5.03
N LEU A 78 3.97 -5.01 3.80
CA LEU A 78 5.13 -5.65 3.18
C LEU A 78 6.46 -5.24 3.80
N ILE A 79 6.63 -3.99 4.27
CA ILE A 79 7.82 -3.57 5.02
C ILE A 79 7.98 -4.43 6.27
N GLU A 80 6.91 -4.61 7.05
CA GLU A 80 6.94 -5.44 8.25
C GLU A 80 7.12 -6.93 7.92
N ALA A 81 6.42 -7.43 6.89
CA ALA A 81 6.52 -8.81 6.43
C ALA A 81 7.93 -9.15 5.90
N ALA A 82 8.59 -8.26 5.17
CA ALA A 82 9.91 -8.47 4.60
C ALA A 82 11.01 -8.65 5.65
N ALA A 83 10.83 -8.08 6.84
CA ALA A 83 11.74 -8.28 7.96
C ALA A 83 11.58 -9.65 8.64
N GLN A 84 10.54 -10.44 8.28
CA GLN A 84 10.15 -11.67 8.98
C GLN A 84 10.00 -12.89 8.06
N LEU A 85 9.61 -12.68 6.79
CA LEU A 85 9.20 -13.76 5.88
C LEU A 85 10.26 -14.03 4.81
N SER A 86 10.91 -15.19 4.90
CA SER A 86 11.94 -15.63 3.95
C SER A 86 11.43 -15.89 2.53
N GLN A 87 10.11 -16.07 2.33
CA GLN A 87 9.49 -16.30 1.03
C GLN A 87 9.56 -15.08 0.12
N LEU A 88 9.62 -13.86 0.69
CA LEU A 88 9.80 -12.63 -0.07
C LEU A 88 11.24 -12.54 -0.59
N GLY A 89 11.39 -12.43 -1.90
CA GLY A 89 12.67 -12.27 -2.59
C GLY A 89 12.94 -10.83 -3.01
N ALA A 90 11.89 -10.01 -3.14
CA ALA A 90 11.94 -8.58 -3.40
C ALA A 90 10.63 -7.92 -2.97
N ILE A 91 10.62 -6.59 -2.79
CA ILE A 91 9.41 -5.80 -2.55
C ILE A 91 9.35 -4.57 -3.44
N VAL A 92 8.13 -4.20 -3.82
CA VAL A 92 7.80 -2.94 -4.50
C VAL A 92 6.82 -2.16 -3.61
N LEU A 93 7.25 -1.00 -3.16
CA LEU A 93 6.51 -0.13 -2.26
C LEU A 93 5.88 1.01 -3.07
N VAL A 94 4.57 0.93 -3.29
CA VAL A 94 3.83 1.91 -4.10
C VAL A 94 3.17 2.92 -3.17
N SER A 95 3.55 4.18 -3.26
CA SER A 95 2.98 5.27 -2.44
C SER A 95 2.90 4.90 -0.95
N ALA A 96 3.95 4.23 -0.44
CA ALA A 96 4.04 3.78 0.94
C ALA A 96 4.84 4.77 1.80
N THR A 97 4.68 4.63 3.12
CA THR A 97 5.42 5.40 4.12
C THR A 97 5.84 4.49 5.28
N PRO A 98 6.99 4.66 5.90
CA PRO A 98 7.34 3.89 7.09
C PRO A 98 6.56 4.34 8.33
N LYS A 99 6.00 5.56 8.31
CA LYS A 99 5.24 6.16 9.40
C LYS A 99 4.20 7.12 8.82
N PHE A 100 2.94 6.88 9.14
CA PHE A 100 1.85 7.70 8.58
C PHE A 100 1.69 9.04 9.30
N ILE A 101 2.05 9.12 10.57
CA ILE A 101 1.89 10.31 11.39
C ILE A 101 3.19 11.11 11.46
N ALA A 102 3.11 12.40 11.17
CA ALA A 102 4.22 13.33 11.31
C ALA A 102 4.68 13.49 12.77
N SER A 103 5.98 13.65 12.95
CA SER A 103 6.65 13.99 14.20
C SER A 103 7.85 14.88 13.89
N ASP A 104 8.48 15.46 14.93
CA ASP A 104 9.62 16.37 14.76
C ASP A 104 10.78 15.71 14.00
N ASP A 105 10.98 14.42 14.22
CA ASP A 105 11.98 13.58 13.56
C ASP A 105 11.51 12.90 12.26
N PHE A 106 10.25 13.11 11.85
CA PHE A 106 9.66 12.63 10.61
C PHE A 106 8.54 13.57 10.12
N PRO A 107 8.88 14.68 9.43
CA PRO A 107 7.90 15.69 9.03
C PRO A 107 7.03 15.27 7.82
N TRP A 108 7.35 14.17 7.13
CA TRP A 108 6.69 13.71 5.90
C TRP A 108 5.45 12.83 6.16
N GLY A 109 4.92 12.83 7.37
CA GLY A 109 3.65 12.18 7.70
C GLY A 109 2.47 13.14 7.64
N ARG A 110 1.27 12.60 7.92
CA ARG A 110 0.04 13.40 8.10
C ARG A 110 -0.04 13.97 9.52
N SER A 111 -0.68 15.11 9.68
CA SER A 111 -0.85 15.67 11.02
C SER A 111 -1.72 14.76 11.90
N LYS A 112 -1.36 14.64 13.18
CA LYS A 112 -2.14 13.86 14.17
C LYS A 112 -3.61 14.30 14.23
N ALA A 113 -3.86 15.61 14.16
CA ALA A 113 -5.21 16.17 14.20
C ALA A 113 -6.06 15.73 13.02
N LEU A 114 -5.49 15.74 11.81
CA LEU A 114 -6.19 15.31 10.59
C LEU A 114 -6.59 13.84 10.66
N VAL A 115 -5.67 12.94 11.05
CA VAL A 115 -5.95 11.51 11.09
C VAL A 115 -6.91 11.16 12.24
N ARG A 116 -6.81 11.81 13.40
CA ARG A 116 -7.82 11.69 14.47
C ARG A 116 -9.21 12.12 14.00
N ARG A 117 -9.29 13.22 13.26
CA ARG A 117 -10.56 13.66 12.68
C ARG A 117 -11.12 12.62 11.72
N MET A 118 -10.28 12.05 10.86
CA MET A 118 -10.67 10.99 9.92
C MET A 118 -11.21 9.76 10.66
N ILE A 119 -10.55 9.31 11.75
CA ILE A 119 -11.04 8.21 12.60
C ILE A 119 -12.41 8.54 13.20
N MET A 120 -12.62 9.77 13.68
CA MET A 120 -13.92 10.21 14.20
C MET A 120 -15.00 10.24 13.10
N ASP A 121 -14.65 10.74 11.92
CA ASP A 121 -15.56 10.79 10.78
C ASP A 121 -15.94 9.37 10.32
N MET A 122 -15.01 8.42 10.31
CA MET A 122 -15.26 6.99 10.05
C MET A 122 -16.29 6.40 11.02
N LYS A 123 -16.15 6.69 12.32
CA LYS A 123 -17.08 6.24 13.37
C LYS A 123 -18.48 6.87 13.25
N ARG A 124 -18.58 8.09 12.70
CA ARG A 124 -19.83 8.83 12.55
C ARG A 124 -20.55 8.49 11.25
N ASP A 125 -19.85 8.52 10.12
CA ASP A 125 -20.35 8.28 8.77
C ASP A 125 -19.20 7.80 7.90
N ALA A 126 -18.97 6.48 7.91
CA ALA A 126 -17.89 5.85 7.18
C ALA A 126 -17.99 6.12 5.67
N ARG A 127 -19.21 6.09 5.10
CA ARG A 127 -19.41 6.30 3.66
C ARG A 127 -18.97 7.70 3.21
N ALA A 128 -19.39 8.73 3.93
CA ALA A 128 -18.99 10.10 3.62
C ALA A 128 -17.49 10.34 3.86
N ALA A 129 -16.91 9.71 4.90
CA ALA A 129 -15.48 9.80 5.18
C ALA A 129 -14.65 9.14 4.06
N LEU A 130 -15.03 7.96 3.61
CA LEU A 130 -14.36 7.21 2.53
C LEU A 130 -14.48 7.93 1.18
N LYS A 131 -15.65 8.47 0.85
CA LYS A 131 -15.82 9.24 -0.38
C LYS A 131 -14.81 10.41 -0.46
N ARG A 132 -14.62 11.14 0.65
CA ARG A 132 -13.61 12.20 0.71
C ARG A 132 -12.19 11.66 0.57
N PHE A 133 -11.89 10.54 1.23
CA PHE A 133 -10.58 9.92 1.17
C PHE A 133 -10.22 9.45 -0.25
N TYR A 134 -11.16 8.82 -0.96
CA TYR A 134 -10.91 8.33 -2.32
C TYR A 134 -10.48 9.44 -3.28
N GLY A 135 -11.06 10.64 -3.14
CA GLY A 135 -10.66 11.79 -3.92
C GLY A 135 -9.20 12.23 -3.67
N LEU A 136 -8.66 12.00 -2.47
CA LEU A 136 -7.27 12.33 -2.13
C LEU A 136 -6.22 11.43 -2.82
N ASN A 137 -6.65 10.31 -3.41
CA ASN A 137 -5.74 9.42 -4.13
C ASN A 137 -5.27 10.00 -5.47
N PHE A 138 -5.92 11.06 -5.94
CA PHE A 138 -5.69 11.62 -7.26
C PHE A 138 -5.44 13.13 -7.16
N THR A 139 -4.59 13.65 -8.04
CA THR A 139 -4.46 15.10 -8.24
C THR A 139 -5.72 15.68 -8.91
N GLY A 140 -5.91 17.00 -8.85
CA GLY A 140 -7.04 17.65 -9.52
C GLY A 140 -7.12 17.37 -11.03
N SER A 141 -5.98 17.22 -11.69
CA SER A 141 -5.92 16.86 -13.12
C SER A 141 -6.28 15.39 -13.36
N GLU A 142 -5.85 14.48 -12.49
CA GLU A 142 -6.17 13.05 -12.60
C GLU A 142 -7.65 12.77 -12.34
N LEU A 143 -8.31 13.53 -11.46
CA LEU A 143 -9.74 13.39 -11.18
C LEU A 143 -10.64 13.62 -12.41
N CYS A 144 -10.14 14.34 -13.42
CA CYS A 144 -10.84 14.52 -14.70
C CYS A 144 -10.69 13.30 -15.65
N GLY A 145 -9.82 12.35 -15.30
CA GLY A 145 -9.54 11.16 -16.11
C GLY A 145 -10.54 10.04 -15.89
N LYS A 146 -10.70 9.18 -16.90
CA LYS A 146 -11.60 8.01 -16.83
C LYS A 146 -11.19 6.97 -15.81
N GLU A 147 -9.88 6.83 -15.56
CA GLU A 147 -9.32 5.89 -14.61
C GLU A 147 -9.69 6.25 -13.16
N ALA A 148 -9.52 7.53 -12.79
CA ALA A 148 -9.93 8.03 -11.48
C ALA A 148 -11.46 7.98 -11.32
N THR A 149 -12.22 8.31 -12.38
CA THR A 149 -13.68 8.19 -12.37
C THR A 149 -14.12 6.75 -12.15
N ALA A 150 -13.50 5.78 -12.82
CA ALA A 150 -13.81 4.36 -12.65
C ALA A 150 -13.52 3.89 -11.21
N PHE A 151 -12.37 4.29 -10.65
CA PHE A 151 -12.00 4.02 -9.26
C PHE A 151 -13.03 4.60 -8.28
N MET A 152 -13.37 5.89 -8.43
CA MET A 152 -14.36 6.55 -7.57
C MET A 152 -15.72 5.85 -7.64
N THR A 153 -16.20 5.55 -8.85
CA THR A 153 -17.46 4.84 -9.05
C THR A 153 -17.46 3.48 -8.38
N ARG A 154 -16.37 2.69 -8.55
CA ARG A 154 -16.23 1.38 -7.93
C ARG A 154 -16.39 1.48 -6.42
N TYR A 155 -15.58 2.31 -5.76
CA TYR A 155 -15.50 2.33 -4.30
C TYR A 155 -16.60 3.16 -3.61
N GLU A 156 -17.25 4.09 -4.31
CA GLU A 156 -18.44 4.79 -3.79
C GLU A 156 -19.70 3.91 -3.82
N THR A 157 -19.79 2.99 -4.78
CA THR A 157 -20.99 2.16 -4.99
C THR A 157 -20.87 0.77 -4.37
N MET A 158 -19.64 0.29 -4.09
CA MET A 158 -19.46 -1.01 -3.49
C MET A 158 -20.04 -1.05 -2.06
N ASN A 159 -21.06 -1.88 -1.89
CA ASN A 159 -21.36 -2.52 -0.61
C ASN A 159 -20.38 -3.69 -0.43
N SER A 160 -19.07 -3.41 -0.51
CA SER A 160 -18.06 -4.41 -0.27
C SER A 160 -18.26 -4.93 1.16
N GLY A 161 -18.18 -6.23 1.37
CA GLY A 161 -18.38 -6.90 2.67
C GLY A 161 -17.43 -6.43 3.79
N TRP A 162 -17.00 -5.16 3.75
CA TRP A 162 -16.15 -4.58 4.80
C TRP A 162 -16.94 -4.28 6.05
N SER A 163 -16.33 -4.56 7.17
CA SER A 163 -16.76 -4.03 8.45
C SER A 163 -16.24 -2.59 8.59
N PRO A 164 -17.09 -1.55 8.72
CA PRO A 164 -16.64 -0.21 9.02
C PRO A 164 -15.76 -0.13 10.28
N GLY A 165 -16.00 -1.02 11.23
CA GLY A 165 -15.20 -1.17 12.45
C GLY A 165 -13.78 -1.62 12.13
N ASP A 166 -13.62 -2.67 11.33
CA ASP A 166 -12.31 -3.23 10.97
C ASP A 166 -11.49 -2.25 10.14
N VAL A 167 -12.12 -1.59 9.15
CA VAL A 167 -11.46 -0.53 8.35
C VAL A 167 -11.05 0.65 9.22
N THR A 168 -11.84 0.99 10.25
CA THR A 168 -11.45 2.01 11.22
C THR A 168 -10.28 1.56 12.09
N THR A 169 -10.26 0.30 12.53
CA THR A 169 -9.14 -0.26 13.31
C THR A 169 -7.85 -0.31 12.47
N ALA A 170 -7.94 -0.63 11.19
CA ALA A 170 -6.81 -0.53 10.25
C ALA A 170 -6.28 0.92 10.11
N LEU A 171 -7.17 1.93 10.10
CA LEU A 171 -6.77 3.33 10.14
C LEU A 171 -6.09 3.71 11.47
N GLU A 172 -6.57 3.13 12.59
CA GLU A 172 -5.91 3.28 13.89
C GLU A 172 -4.52 2.60 13.92
N ALA A 173 -4.33 1.50 13.17
CA ALA A 173 -3.00 0.91 12.97
C ALA A 173 -2.08 1.90 12.24
N LEU A 174 -2.52 2.49 11.12
CA LEU A 174 -1.77 3.54 10.42
C LEU A 174 -1.40 4.71 11.34
N TYR A 175 -2.28 5.08 12.27
CA TYR A 175 -2.03 6.15 13.24
C TYR A 175 -0.91 5.80 14.23
N LYS A 176 -0.73 4.51 14.59
CA LYS A 176 0.18 4.07 15.67
C LYS A 176 1.53 3.59 15.17
N VAL A 177 1.55 2.97 13.98
CA VAL A 177 2.70 2.23 13.47
C VAL A 177 3.86 3.16 13.10
N ASP A 178 5.07 2.75 13.50
CA ASP A 178 6.34 3.35 13.09
C ASP A 178 7.30 2.22 12.68
N LEU A 179 7.51 2.05 11.38
CA LEU A 179 8.33 1.00 10.80
C LEU A 179 9.79 1.43 10.55
N ARG A 180 10.16 2.65 10.90
CA ARG A 180 11.54 3.13 10.72
C ARG A 180 12.59 2.21 11.36
N PRO A 181 12.35 1.64 12.56
CA PRO A 181 13.32 0.73 13.21
C PRO A 181 13.54 -0.59 12.49
N VAL A 182 12.67 -0.98 11.54
CA VAL A 182 12.81 -2.27 10.84
C VAL A 182 13.36 -2.13 9.41
N LEU A 183 13.49 -0.90 8.89
CA LEU A 183 13.94 -0.67 7.52
C LEU A 183 15.34 -1.25 7.24
N ASN A 184 16.26 -1.13 8.19
CA ASN A 184 17.62 -1.66 8.10
C ASN A 184 17.71 -3.19 8.16
N LYS A 185 16.62 -3.89 8.50
CA LYS A 185 16.52 -5.36 8.49
C LYS A 185 16.10 -5.91 7.13
N ILE A 186 15.67 -5.06 6.21
CA ILE A 186 15.27 -5.46 4.86
C ILE A 186 16.56 -5.65 4.04
N ASP A 187 16.89 -6.92 3.74
CA ASP A 187 18.09 -7.34 3.00
C ASP A 187 17.78 -7.85 1.58
N ILE A 188 16.53 -7.63 1.11
CA ILE A 188 16.06 -8.00 -0.21
C ILE A 188 15.92 -6.76 -1.11
N PRO A 189 16.04 -6.92 -2.45
CA PRO A 189 15.82 -5.82 -3.38
C PRO A 189 14.50 -5.09 -3.14
N CYS A 190 14.57 -3.76 -3.17
CA CYS A 190 13.41 -2.90 -2.95
C CYS A 190 13.29 -1.85 -4.06
N LEU A 191 12.09 -1.68 -4.61
CA LEU A 191 11.73 -0.58 -5.50
C LEU A 191 10.65 0.27 -4.83
N VAL A 192 10.91 1.55 -4.66
CA VAL A 192 9.93 2.53 -4.18
C VAL A 192 9.38 3.29 -5.39
N MET A 193 8.08 3.21 -5.63
CA MET A 193 7.35 3.89 -6.70
C MET A 193 6.36 4.87 -6.08
N HIS A 194 6.46 6.17 -6.43
CA HIS A 194 5.70 7.19 -5.71
C HIS A 194 5.27 8.35 -6.59
N GLY A 195 4.04 8.83 -6.41
CA GLY A 195 3.57 10.04 -7.08
C GLY A 195 4.20 11.30 -6.48
N GLU A 196 4.67 12.21 -7.32
CA GLU A 196 5.29 13.46 -6.88
C GLU A 196 4.33 14.34 -6.06
N ARG A 197 3.04 14.31 -6.43
CA ARG A 197 1.96 15.12 -5.83
C ARG A 197 1.02 14.28 -4.97
N ASP A 198 1.59 13.30 -4.28
CA ASP A 198 0.83 12.45 -3.36
C ASP A 198 0.41 13.23 -2.10
N ASP A 199 -0.89 13.49 -1.99
CA ASP A 199 -1.48 14.19 -0.85
C ASP A 199 -1.83 13.25 0.31
N VAL A 200 -1.72 11.93 0.16
CA VAL A 200 -1.95 10.94 1.21
C VAL A 200 -0.65 10.61 1.94
N THR A 201 0.40 10.28 1.19
CA THR A 201 1.74 10.02 1.71
C THR A 201 2.75 10.93 1.01
N PRO A 202 3.18 12.04 1.62
CA PRO A 202 4.07 13.00 0.97
C PRO A 202 5.36 12.38 0.43
N ILE A 203 5.83 12.86 -0.73
CA ILE A 203 7.01 12.34 -1.45
C ILE A 203 8.28 12.22 -0.57
N GLY A 204 8.41 13.03 0.48
CA GLY A 204 9.51 12.93 1.44
C GLY A 204 9.55 11.58 2.16
N ALA A 205 8.40 10.92 2.36
CA ALA A 205 8.35 9.57 2.92
C ALA A 205 8.98 8.53 1.99
N ALA A 206 8.76 8.65 0.67
CA ALA A 206 9.38 7.77 -0.32
C ALA A 206 10.91 7.96 -0.39
N ARG A 207 11.39 9.20 -0.32
CA ARG A 207 12.83 9.50 -0.24
C ARG A 207 13.44 8.89 1.01
N PHE A 208 12.77 9.04 2.15
CA PHE A 208 13.20 8.42 3.41
C PHE A 208 13.28 6.89 3.30
N LEU A 209 12.29 6.22 2.69
CA LEU A 209 12.34 4.77 2.45
C LEU A 209 13.56 4.39 1.60
N ALA A 210 13.79 5.09 0.49
CA ALA A 210 14.89 4.81 -0.42
C ALA A 210 16.27 5.03 0.22
N GLU A 211 16.39 5.99 1.12
CA GLU A 211 17.63 6.29 1.86
C GLU A 211 17.91 5.28 2.99
N ASN A 212 16.87 4.69 3.58
CA ASN A 212 16.98 3.86 4.79
C ASN A 212 16.81 2.35 4.53
N ILE A 213 16.37 1.94 3.34
CA ILE A 213 16.38 0.54 2.92
C ILE A 213 17.60 0.30 2.05
N ARG A 214 18.47 -0.64 2.45
CA ARG A 214 19.71 -0.92 1.76
C ARG A 214 19.50 -1.30 0.29
N GLY A 215 20.08 -0.55 -0.62
CA GLY A 215 20.00 -0.81 -2.06
C GLY A 215 18.63 -0.55 -2.69
N ALA A 216 17.74 0.15 -1.99
CA ALA A 216 16.46 0.53 -2.56
C ALA A 216 16.63 1.49 -3.74
N ARG A 217 15.76 1.32 -4.73
CA ARG A 217 15.65 2.22 -5.89
C ARG A 217 14.39 3.06 -5.75
N LEU A 218 14.45 4.33 -6.13
CA LEU A 218 13.31 5.25 -6.12
C LEU A 218 12.90 5.62 -7.55
N SER A 219 11.62 5.46 -7.86
CA SER A 219 10.99 5.98 -9.07
C SER A 219 9.88 6.96 -8.70
N ILE A 220 10.01 8.20 -9.16
CA ILE A 220 9.03 9.27 -8.93
C ILE A 220 8.18 9.46 -10.18
N PHE A 221 6.87 9.39 -10.02
CA PHE A 221 5.88 9.64 -11.06
C PHE A 221 5.49 11.12 -11.02
N GLU A 222 6.04 11.88 -11.95
CA GLU A 222 5.82 13.33 -12.06
C GLU A 222 4.32 13.63 -12.24
N ASN A 223 3.85 14.65 -11.52
CA ASN A 223 2.45 15.10 -11.53
C ASN A 223 1.40 14.04 -11.10
N ALA A 224 1.80 12.85 -10.65
CA ALA A 224 0.90 11.81 -10.18
C ALA A 224 0.58 11.94 -8.68
N GLY A 225 -0.64 11.51 -8.30
CA GLY A 225 -1.11 11.38 -6.92
C GLY A 225 -0.72 10.05 -6.27
N HIS A 226 -1.56 9.59 -5.35
CA HIS A 226 -1.33 8.41 -4.51
C HIS A 226 -1.45 7.06 -5.25
N ALA A 227 -2.08 7.03 -6.42
CA ALA A 227 -2.35 5.81 -7.18
C ALA A 227 -1.71 5.82 -8.59
N PRO A 228 -0.37 5.93 -8.71
CA PRO A 228 0.30 6.04 -10.01
C PRO A 228 0.12 4.78 -10.88
N PHE A 229 -0.13 3.62 -10.30
CA PHE A 229 -0.42 2.38 -11.03
C PHE A 229 -1.78 2.41 -11.76
N ILE A 230 -2.68 3.31 -11.37
CA ILE A 230 -3.96 3.56 -12.03
C ILE A 230 -3.79 4.58 -13.15
N THR A 231 -3.24 5.75 -12.85
CA THR A 231 -3.19 6.89 -13.77
C THR A 231 -1.97 6.89 -14.70
N ASN A 232 -0.92 6.17 -14.35
CA ASN A 232 0.32 6.02 -15.12
C ASN A 232 0.66 4.55 -15.39
N ARG A 233 -0.36 3.73 -15.69
CA ARG A 233 -0.29 2.27 -15.76
C ARG A 233 0.83 1.74 -16.64
N GLU A 234 1.01 2.28 -17.86
CA GLU A 234 2.03 1.77 -18.80
C GLU A 234 3.45 1.95 -18.26
N ARG A 235 3.74 3.12 -17.68
CA ARG A 235 5.04 3.38 -17.06
C ARG A 235 5.23 2.50 -15.82
N PHE A 236 4.18 2.37 -14.99
CA PHE A 236 4.21 1.54 -13.80
C PHE A 236 4.56 0.08 -14.13
N MET A 237 3.86 -0.52 -15.10
CA MET A 237 4.09 -1.90 -15.51
C MET A 237 5.49 -2.10 -16.09
N ARG A 238 5.95 -1.21 -16.96
CA ARG A 238 7.31 -1.28 -17.52
C ARG A 238 8.38 -1.27 -16.42
N GLU A 239 8.28 -0.37 -15.46
CA GLU A 239 9.27 -0.28 -14.38
C GLU A 239 9.19 -1.46 -13.39
N LEU A 240 7.98 -1.97 -13.14
CA LEU A 240 7.76 -3.18 -12.35
C LEU A 240 8.40 -4.40 -13.02
N ASP A 241 8.11 -4.61 -14.31
CA ASP A 241 8.64 -5.75 -15.07
C ASP A 241 10.17 -5.68 -15.18
N ASP A 242 10.73 -4.49 -15.43
CA ASP A 242 12.17 -4.24 -15.45
C ASP A 242 12.85 -4.52 -14.08
N PHE A 243 12.16 -4.24 -12.99
CA PHE A 243 12.67 -4.53 -11.65
C PHE A 243 12.66 -6.05 -11.39
N VAL A 244 11.52 -6.70 -11.64
CA VAL A 244 11.36 -8.16 -11.42
C VAL A 244 12.35 -8.96 -12.28
N ALA A 245 12.60 -8.55 -13.52
CA ALA A 245 13.55 -9.24 -14.41
C ALA A 245 15.01 -9.17 -13.92
N LYS A 246 15.34 -8.22 -13.03
CA LYS A 246 16.71 -8.01 -12.50
C LYS A 246 16.91 -8.58 -11.10
N THR A 247 15.88 -9.11 -10.49
CA THR A 247 15.88 -9.76 -9.17
C THR A 247 15.71 -11.27 -9.29
#